data_238d091f092c650222f83f9f5b6a757e
#
_entry.id   238d091f092c650222f83f9f5b6a757e
#
_cell.length_a   1.000
_cell.length_b   1.000
_cell.length_c   1.000
_cell.angle_alpha   90.00
_cell.angle_beta   90.00
_cell.angle_gamma   90.00
#
_symmetry.space_group_name_H-M   'P 1'
#
loop_
_entity.id
_entity.type
_entity.pdbx_description
1 polymer ?
#
loop_
_entity_poly.entity_id
_entity_poly.type
_entity_poly.pdbx_seq_one_letter_code
_entity_poly.pdbx_strand_id
1 'polypeptide(L)'
;LCNFAKILESILYKRIYSAITPSLSTFQHGFMEKRSTVTNLSCFTQDVSEALDKNKQVDVIYTDFQKAFDQVDHFILLDKLHKIGFGSIPLQLFNSYLMGREQIVRYRNYLSKPFVPTSGVPQGSNLGPLLFLIFINDLGSSLCCSKLLFADDLKIYMEINSIEDCKVLQICLNQLLRWCMINRLTLNASKCFVMTYSRKLSSLIFDYKIENLIINSTDTMKDLGVLFDQKFTFINHMQDVVAKSFKIYGFIYRNCKEFNNIQVLISLYTSLIRTRLEYCSTVWSPVYEVHIKQLESVQRKFLKFLCFIIDGTYPERGYNHSLLLRRFNMNSLQTRRNMFSVCFLYKLCKDPIRIFKFQTNSARTRNG
;
A
#
# COMPACT_ATOMS: atom_id res chain seq x y z
N LEU A 1 -7.67 -18.89 16.80
CA LEU A 1 -6.54 -19.78 17.07
C LEU A 1 -6.00 -19.57 18.47
N CYS A 2 -5.70 -20.64 19.21
CA CYS A 2 -5.06 -20.56 20.53
C CYS A 2 -3.56 -20.18 20.38
N ASN A 3 -2.94 -19.75 21.50
CA ASN A 3 -1.55 -19.29 21.48
C ASN A 3 -0.55 -20.37 21.06
N PHE A 4 -0.79 -21.64 21.45
CA PHE A 4 0.06 -22.76 21.02
C PHE A 4 0.00 -22.99 19.52
N ALA A 5 -1.18 -22.90 18.91
CA ALA A 5 -1.32 -23.01 17.46
C ALA A 5 -0.57 -21.87 16.74
N LYS A 6 -0.63 -20.63 17.26
CA LYS A 6 0.12 -19.50 16.70
C LYS A 6 1.65 -19.68 16.78
N ILE A 7 2.15 -20.29 17.86
CA ILE A 7 3.59 -20.61 18.00
C ILE A 7 3.99 -21.64 16.93
N LEU A 8 3.23 -22.74 16.80
CA LEU A 8 3.48 -23.75 15.78
C LEU A 8 3.45 -23.14 14.37
N GLU A 9 2.42 -22.36 14.07
CA GLU A 9 2.32 -21.66 12.79
C GLU A 9 3.52 -20.73 12.54
N SER A 10 4.04 -20.04 13.56
CA SER A 10 5.21 -19.18 13.41
C SER A 10 6.48 -19.95 13.04
N ILE A 11 6.65 -21.16 13.59
CA ILE A 11 7.77 -22.05 13.25
C ILE A 11 7.62 -22.56 11.82
N LEU A 12 6.43 -23.01 11.44
CA LEU A 12 6.12 -23.48 10.09
C LEU A 12 6.29 -22.36 9.07
N TYR A 13 5.77 -21.16 9.38
CA TYR A 13 5.88 -19.97 8.52
C TYR A 13 7.34 -19.71 8.11
N LYS A 14 8.25 -19.64 9.08
CA LYS A 14 9.67 -19.34 8.80
C LYS A 14 10.29 -20.35 7.85
N ARG A 15 10.03 -21.65 8.07
CA ARG A 15 10.58 -22.72 7.23
C ARG A 15 9.99 -22.69 5.82
N ILE A 16 8.68 -22.58 5.72
CA ILE A 16 7.97 -22.55 4.44
C ILE A 16 8.36 -21.30 3.67
N TYR A 17 8.33 -20.12 4.30
CA TYR A 17 8.67 -18.86 3.66
C TYR A 17 10.08 -18.89 3.07
N SER A 18 11.06 -19.35 3.83
CA SER A 18 12.45 -19.50 3.33
C SER A 18 12.54 -20.41 2.11
N ALA A 19 11.78 -21.52 2.10
CA ALA A 19 11.79 -22.48 1.00
C ALA A 19 11.14 -21.92 -0.28
N ILE A 20 10.04 -21.14 -0.16
CA ILE A 20 9.30 -20.64 -1.32
C ILE A 20 9.76 -19.27 -1.81
N THR A 21 10.52 -18.50 -1.01
CA THR A 21 10.97 -17.15 -1.37
C THR A 21 11.58 -17.04 -2.77
N PRO A 22 12.41 -17.99 -3.25
CA PRO A 22 12.97 -17.91 -4.61
C PRO A 22 11.91 -18.00 -5.73
N SER A 23 10.78 -18.65 -5.46
CA SER A 23 9.68 -18.83 -6.43
C SER A 23 8.61 -17.74 -6.34
N LEU A 24 8.66 -16.86 -5.32
CA LEU A 24 7.68 -15.81 -5.15
C LEU A 24 7.88 -14.70 -6.17
N SER A 25 6.77 -14.22 -6.69
CA SER A 25 6.71 -13.19 -7.71
C SER A 25 7.34 -11.86 -7.28
N THR A 26 8.10 -11.24 -8.18
CA THR A 26 8.80 -9.98 -7.91
C THR A 26 7.87 -8.78 -7.79
N PHE A 27 6.66 -8.82 -8.36
CA PHE A 27 5.69 -7.72 -8.32
C PHE A 27 4.74 -7.78 -7.10
N GLN A 28 4.80 -8.83 -6.27
CA GLN A 28 4.06 -8.90 -5.00
C GLN A 28 4.84 -8.18 -3.90
N HIS A 29 4.17 -7.26 -3.20
CA HIS A 29 4.76 -6.50 -2.10
C HIS A 29 4.09 -6.74 -0.74
N GLY A 30 2.86 -7.28 -0.73
CA GLY A 30 2.15 -7.63 0.50
C GLY A 30 2.71 -8.91 1.13
N PHE A 31 2.82 -8.93 2.45
CA PHE A 31 3.30 -10.08 3.26
C PHE A 31 4.69 -10.61 2.87
N MET A 32 5.47 -9.83 2.15
CA MET A 32 6.84 -10.15 1.75
C MET A 32 7.85 -9.46 2.66
N GLU A 33 8.88 -10.19 3.10
CA GLU A 33 9.99 -9.58 3.85
C GLU A 33 10.66 -8.48 3.03
N LYS A 34 11.09 -7.41 3.71
CA LYS A 34 11.76 -6.23 3.13
C LYS A 34 10.89 -5.46 2.11
N ARG A 35 9.62 -5.82 1.91
CA ARG A 35 8.68 -5.09 1.07
C ARG A 35 7.60 -4.40 1.92
N SER A 36 6.97 -3.39 1.36
CA SER A 36 5.98 -2.57 2.07
C SER A 36 5.11 -1.83 1.07
N THR A 37 4.10 -1.11 1.56
CA THR A 37 3.31 -0.17 0.76
C THR A 37 4.20 0.88 0.08
N VAL A 38 5.26 1.36 0.78
CA VAL A 38 6.23 2.31 0.22
C VAL A 38 6.94 1.71 -0.99
N THR A 39 7.43 0.47 -0.91
CA THR A 39 8.15 -0.15 -2.03
C THR A 39 7.24 -0.40 -3.24
N ASN A 40 5.97 -0.81 -3.02
CA ASN A 40 4.99 -0.97 -4.09
C ASN A 40 4.69 0.36 -4.78
N LEU A 41 4.33 1.39 -3.99
CA LEU A 41 4.01 2.70 -4.52
C LEU A 41 5.21 3.39 -5.18
N SER A 42 6.44 3.20 -4.67
CA SER A 42 7.63 3.77 -5.29
C SER A 42 7.93 3.15 -6.66
N CYS A 43 7.75 1.82 -6.83
CA CYS A 43 7.86 1.19 -8.15
C CYS A 43 6.85 1.78 -9.13
N PHE A 44 5.59 1.87 -8.71
CA PHE A 44 4.54 2.48 -9.51
C PHE A 44 4.83 3.94 -9.86
N THR A 45 5.28 4.73 -8.87
CA THR A 45 5.64 6.15 -9.07
C THR A 45 6.78 6.30 -10.07
N GLN A 46 7.79 5.43 -10.01
CA GLN A 46 8.90 5.44 -10.96
C GLN A 46 8.40 5.22 -12.38
N ASP A 47 7.65 4.13 -12.62
CA ASP A 47 7.17 3.78 -13.96
C ASP A 47 6.28 4.88 -14.56
N VAL A 48 5.32 5.40 -13.76
CA VAL A 48 4.41 6.46 -14.23
C VAL A 48 5.18 7.78 -14.46
N SER A 49 6.09 8.17 -13.56
CA SER A 49 6.88 9.40 -13.72
C SER A 49 7.76 9.35 -14.97
N GLU A 50 8.44 8.22 -15.22
CA GLU A 50 9.25 8.02 -16.44
C GLU A 50 8.42 8.18 -17.73
N ALA A 51 7.19 7.67 -17.73
CA ALA A 51 6.28 7.82 -18.87
C ALA A 51 5.81 9.27 -19.03
N LEU A 52 5.42 9.93 -17.93
CA LEU A 52 4.99 11.33 -17.94
C LEU A 52 6.10 12.30 -18.36
N ASP A 53 7.35 12.04 -17.98
CA ASP A 53 8.51 12.85 -18.38
C ASP A 53 8.83 12.70 -19.87
N LYS A 54 8.44 11.56 -20.48
CA LYS A 54 8.47 11.35 -21.93
C LYS A 54 7.18 11.84 -22.63
N ASN A 55 6.33 12.59 -21.92
CA ASN A 55 5.02 13.08 -22.39
C ASN A 55 4.11 11.96 -22.93
N LYS A 56 4.17 10.77 -22.29
CA LYS A 56 3.31 9.63 -22.60
C LYS A 56 2.12 9.57 -21.64
N GLN A 57 1.09 8.83 -22.06
CA GLN A 57 -0.06 8.48 -21.23
C GLN A 57 0.18 7.12 -20.59
N VAL A 58 -0.30 6.92 -19.37
CA VAL A 58 -0.37 5.61 -18.72
C VAL A 58 -1.79 5.36 -18.26
N ASP A 59 -2.39 4.28 -18.74
CA ASP A 59 -3.67 3.81 -18.23
C ASP A 59 -3.44 2.73 -17.18
N VAL A 60 -4.14 2.87 -16.07
CA VAL A 60 -4.05 1.98 -14.91
C VAL A 60 -5.45 1.46 -14.59
N ILE A 61 -5.57 0.15 -14.48
CA ILE A 61 -6.79 -0.51 -14.01
C ILE A 61 -6.51 -1.00 -12.58
N TYR A 62 -7.19 -0.40 -11.63
CA TYR A 62 -7.21 -0.82 -10.23
C TYR A 62 -8.31 -1.85 -10.05
N THR A 63 -7.97 -3.00 -9.51
CA THR A 63 -8.91 -4.11 -9.34
C THR A 63 -9.12 -4.44 -7.86
N ASP A 64 -10.33 -4.89 -7.53
CA ASP A 64 -10.72 -5.33 -6.18
C ASP A 64 -11.28 -6.75 -6.27
N PHE A 65 -10.73 -7.68 -5.50
CA PHE A 65 -11.29 -9.02 -5.39
C PHE A 65 -12.38 -9.06 -4.32
N GLN A 66 -13.43 -9.82 -4.56
CA GLN A 66 -14.47 -10.04 -3.56
C GLN A 66 -13.95 -10.98 -2.47
N LYS A 67 -13.73 -10.47 -1.24
CA LYS A 67 -13.33 -11.32 -0.08
C LYS A 67 -12.23 -12.32 -0.43
N ALA A 68 -11.14 -11.85 -1.04
CA ALA A 68 -10.08 -12.70 -1.61
C ALA A 68 -9.59 -13.81 -0.68
N PHE A 69 -9.35 -13.49 0.60
CA PHE A 69 -8.90 -14.46 1.60
C PHE A 69 -9.94 -15.52 1.96
N ASP A 70 -11.23 -15.18 1.86
CA ASP A 70 -12.34 -16.09 2.18
C ASP A 70 -12.72 -16.98 0.97
N GLN A 71 -12.34 -16.57 -0.25
CA GLN A 71 -12.64 -17.31 -1.48
C GLN A 71 -11.52 -18.26 -1.93
N VAL A 72 -10.42 -18.36 -1.20
CA VAL A 72 -9.34 -19.31 -1.55
C VAL A 72 -9.86 -20.74 -1.58
N ASP A 73 -9.95 -21.34 -2.76
CA ASP A 73 -10.35 -22.73 -2.93
C ASP A 73 -9.27 -23.66 -2.38
N HIS A 74 -9.65 -24.53 -1.45
CA HIS A 74 -8.71 -25.40 -0.75
C HIS A 74 -8.04 -26.43 -1.68
N PHE A 75 -8.78 -26.98 -2.65
CA PHE A 75 -8.24 -27.99 -3.59
C PHE A 75 -7.24 -27.33 -4.54
N ILE A 76 -7.59 -26.15 -5.07
CA ILE A 76 -6.67 -25.39 -5.94
C ILE A 76 -5.41 -24.99 -5.18
N LEU A 77 -5.54 -24.55 -3.92
CA LEU A 77 -4.39 -24.22 -3.08
C LEU A 77 -3.48 -25.43 -2.84
N LEU A 78 -4.05 -26.59 -2.51
CA LEU A 78 -3.28 -27.83 -2.31
C LEU A 78 -2.58 -28.29 -3.60
N ASP A 79 -3.23 -28.17 -4.76
CA ASP A 79 -2.62 -28.43 -6.06
C ASP A 79 -1.44 -27.49 -6.35
N LYS A 80 -1.59 -26.19 -6.07
CA LYS A 80 -0.50 -25.21 -6.19
C LYS A 80 0.67 -25.50 -5.25
N LEU A 81 0.38 -25.89 -3.99
CA LEU A 81 1.41 -26.33 -3.05
C LEU A 81 2.17 -27.54 -3.58
N HIS A 82 1.46 -28.54 -4.13
CA HIS A 82 2.08 -29.70 -4.75
C HIS A 82 2.99 -29.33 -5.93
N LYS A 83 2.52 -28.45 -6.81
CA LYS A 83 3.28 -27.95 -7.98
C LYS A 83 4.56 -27.18 -7.60
N ILE A 84 4.58 -26.53 -6.44
CA ILE A 84 5.77 -25.83 -5.91
C ILE A 84 6.77 -26.83 -5.30
N GLY A 85 6.37 -28.11 -5.09
CA GLY A 85 7.27 -29.15 -4.62
C GLY A 85 7.04 -29.61 -3.17
N PHE A 86 5.89 -29.28 -2.57
CA PHE A 86 5.54 -29.81 -1.27
C PHE A 86 5.21 -31.31 -1.37
N GLY A 87 5.89 -32.13 -0.56
CA GLY A 87 5.67 -33.57 -0.50
C GLY A 87 4.37 -33.95 0.23
N SER A 88 4.09 -35.26 0.32
CA SER A 88 2.83 -35.78 0.88
C SER A 88 2.57 -35.37 2.33
N ILE A 89 3.59 -35.38 3.19
CA ILE A 89 3.43 -35.04 4.63
C ILE A 89 3.01 -33.59 4.83
N PRO A 90 3.71 -32.55 4.27
CA PRO A 90 3.23 -31.17 4.34
C PRO A 90 1.85 -30.97 3.71
N LEU A 91 1.53 -31.64 2.61
CA LEU A 91 0.21 -31.52 1.98
C LEU A 91 -0.90 -32.09 2.88
N GLN A 92 -0.68 -33.19 3.57
CA GLN A 92 -1.62 -33.71 4.56
C GLN A 92 -1.81 -32.75 5.73
N LEU A 93 -0.74 -32.11 6.21
CA LEU A 93 -0.82 -31.08 7.24
C LEU A 93 -1.68 -29.90 6.78
N PHE A 94 -1.45 -29.36 5.57
CA PHE A 94 -2.25 -28.25 5.04
C PHE A 94 -3.70 -28.66 4.79
N ASN A 95 -3.93 -29.87 4.31
CA ASN A 95 -5.29 -30.39 4.14
C ASN A 95 -6.05 -30.43 5.47
N SER A 96 -5.44 -30.99 6.52
CA SER A 96 -6.01 -30.99 7.87
C SER A 96 -6.16 -29.59 8.47
N TYR A 97 -5.27 -28.67 8.13
CA TYR A 97 -5.33 -27.27 8.59
C TYR A 97 -6.46 -26.48 7.94
N LEU A 98 -6.78 -26.75 6.68
CA LEU A 98 -7.78 -26.02 5.90
C LEU A 98 -9.18 -26.61 6.00
N MET A 99 -9.28 -27.94 5.93
CA MET A 99 -10.56 -28.65 5.84
C MET A 99 -11.08 -29.08 7.22
N GLY A 100 -12.41 -29.23 7.32
CA GLY A 100 -13.07 -29.72 8.52
C GLY A 100 -13.02 -28.80 9.74
N ARG A 101 -12.59 -27.55 9.56
CA ARG A 101 -12.58 -26.57 10.65
C ARG A 101 -13.99 -26.12 10.99
N GLU A 102 -14.31 -26.12 12.26
CA GLU A 102 -15.53 -25.50 12.74
C GLU A 102 -15.28 -24.04 13.13
N GLN A 103 -16.20 -23.18 12.75
CA GLN A 103 -16.21 -21.76 13.14
C GLN A 103 -17.51 -21.43 13.86
N ILE A 104 -17.41 -20.59 14.88
CA ILE A 104 -18.54 -20.09 15.67
C ILE A 104 -18.41 -18.57 15.76
N VAL A 105 -19.48 -17.87 15.43
CA VAL A 105 -19.52 -16.41 15.60
C VAL A 105 -19.98 -16.12 17.04
N ARG A 106 -19.20 -15.32 17.76
CA ARG A 106 -19.55 -14.82 19.08
C ARG A 106 -19.90 -13.33 18.99
N TYR A 107 -21.12 -13.01 19.38
CA TYR A 107 -21.57 -11.63 19.51
C TYR A 107 -22.09 -11.38 20.93
N ARG A 108 -21.36 -10.60 21.72
CA ARG A 108 -21.59 -10.40 23.15
C ARG A 108 -21.60 -11.78 23.88
N ASN A 109 -22.75 -12.17 24.46
CA ASN A 109 -22.93 -13.44 25.18
C ASN A 109 -23.59 -14.55 24.33
N TYR A 110 -23.87 -14.27 23.06
CA TYR A 110 -24.51 -15.24 22.14
C TYR A 110 -23.49 -15.90 21.24
N LEU A 111 -23.66 -17.20 21.00
CA LEU A 111 -22.87 -18.01 20.08
C LEU A 111 -23.77 -18.47 18.94
N SER A 112 -23.28 -18.43 17.71
CA SER A 112 -23.94 -19.07 16.58
C SER A 112 -23.82 -20.58 16.66
N LYS A 113 -24.62 -21.28 15.82
CA LYS A 113 -24.33 -22.70 15.54
C LYS A 113 -22.95 -22.80 14.87
N PRO A 114 -22.20 -23.89 15.12
CA PRO A 114 -20.98 -24.16 14.38
C PRO A 114 -21.25 -24.30 12.89
N PHE A 115 -20.33 -23.83 12.06
CA PHE A 115 -20.34 -24.05 10.62
C PHE A 115 -18.93 -24.38 10.12
N VAL A 116 -18.86 -25.19 9.05
CA VAL A 116 -17.58 -25.56 8.42
C VAL A 116 -17.40 -24.74 7.16
N PRO A 117 -16.37 -23.85 7.08
CA PRO A 117 -16.07 -23.12 5.86
C PRO A 117 -15.55 -24.07 4.78
N THR A 118 -16.06 -23.92 3.57
CA THR A 118 -15.69 -24.73 2.39
C THR A 118 -14.57 -24.11 1.58
N SER A 119 -14.19 -22.87 1.89
CA SER A 119 -13.13 -22.11 1.25
C SER A 119 -12.47 -21.14 2.25
N GLY A 120 -11.42 -20.50 1.83
CA GLY A 120 -10.73 -19.45 2.55
C GLY A 120 -9.63 -19.95 3.48
N VAL A 121 -8.72 -19.02 3.79
CA VAL A 121 -7.65 -19.24 4.75
C VAL A 121 -8.04 -18.66 6.11
N PRO A 122 -7.56 -19.24 7.25
CA PRO A 122 -7.93 -18.76 8.58
C PRO A 122 -7.50 -17.31 8.80
N GLN A 123 -8.46 -16.41 9.01
CA GLN A 123 -8.17 -15.01 9.35
C GLN A 123 -7.54 -14.91 10.74
N GLY A 124 -6.50 -14.08 10.87
CA GLY A 124 -5.74 -13.93 12.12
C GLY A 124 -4.75 -15.05 12.42
N SER A 125 -4.49 -15.94 11.44
CA SER A 125 -3.42 -16.94 11.48
C SER A 125 -2.10 -16.37 10.93
N ASN A 126 -0.97 -16.97 11.28
CA ASN A 126 0.33 -16.64 10.70
C ASN A 126 0.50 -17.26 9.31
N LEU A 127 -0.10 -18.42 9.06
CA LEU A 127 0.00 -19.14 7.79
C LEU A 127 -0.97 -18.63 6.73
N GLY A 128 -2.12 -18.06 7.10
CA GLY A 128 -3.13 -17.57 6.15
C GLY A 128 -2.57 -16.63 5.09
N PRO A 129 -1.87 -15.55 5.45
CA PRO A 129 -1.23 -14.66 4.49
C PRO A 129 -0.23 -15.36 3.57
N LEU A 130 0.55 -16.31 4.09
CA LEU A 130 1.52 -17.06 3.31
C LEU A 130 0.85 -17.99 2.30
N LEU A 131 -0.21 -18.67 2.70
CA LEU A 131 -1.01 -19.54 1.83
C LEU A 131 -1.68 -18.71 0.73
N PHE A 132 -2.15 -17.51 1.06
CA PHE A 132 -2.69 -16.59 0.07
C PHE A 132 -1.62 -16.13 -0.93
N LEU A 133 -0.40 -15.80 -0.47
CA LEU A 133 0.73 -15.48 -1.36
C LEU A 133 1.01 -16.62 -2.35
N ILE A 134 1.03 -17.87 -1.88
CA ILE A 134 1.22 -19.05 -2.72
C ILE A 134 0.08 -19.18 -3.73
N PHE A 135 -1.16 -18.95 -3.27
CA PHE A 135 -2.35 -19.07 -4.11
C PHE A 135 -2.34 -18.09 -5.29
N ILE A 136 -1.94 -16.82 -5.04
CA ILE A 136 -1.97 -15.76 -6.06
C ILE A 136 -0.66 -15.67 -6.88
N ASN A 137 0.37 -16.43 -6.54
CA ASN A 137 1.72 -16.27 -7.06
C ASN A 137 1.83 -16.41 -8.58
N ASP A 138 1.05 -17.31 -9.17
CA ASP A 138 1.06 -17.60 -10.61
C ASP A 138 0.29 -16.56 -11.46
N LEU A 139 -0.49 -15.67 -10.81
CA LEU A 139 -1.21 -14.60 -11.50
C LEU A 139 -0.29 -13.76 -12.39
N GLY A 140 0.90 -13.48 -11.90
CA GLY A 140 1.81 -12.62 -12.62
C GLY A 140 2.35 -13.17 -13.92
N SER A 141 2.54 -14.47 -14.04
CA SER A 141 2.97 -15.11 -15.28
C SER A 141 1.86 -15.13 -16.33
N SER A 142 0.61 -14.96 -15.91
CA SER A 142 -0.57 -14.99 -16.77
C SER A 142 -0.87 -13.67 -17.45
N LEU A 143 -0.21 -12.56 -17.08
CA LEU A 143 -0.50 -11.21 -17.57
C LEU A 143 0.66 -10.66 -18.39
N CYS A 144 0.37 -10.03 -19.52
CA CYS A 144 1.36 -9.48 -20.44
C CYS A 144 1.72 -8.00 -20.20
N CYS A 145 1.01 -7.30 -19.31
CA CYS A 145 1.25 -5.90 -18.99
C CYS A 145 2.03 -5.71 -17.69
N SER A 146 2.43 -4.47 -17.39
CA SER A 146 2.98 -4.09 -16.09
C SER A 146 1.94 -4.28 -14.99
N LYS A 147 2.39 -4.74 -13.84
CA LYS A 147 1.51 -5.09 -12.72
C LYS A 147 2.22 -4.95 -11.39
N LEU A 148 1.46 -4.60 -10.36
CA LEU A 148 1.91 -4.59 -8.97
C LEU A 148 0.80 -5.14 -8.09
N LEU A 149 1.20 -5.95 -7.12
CA LEU A 149 0.31 -6.49 -6.10
C LEU A 149 0.75 -6.04 -4.71
N PHE A 150 -0.23 -5.83 -3.86
CA PHE A 150 -0.05 -5.73 -2.42
C PHE A 150 -1.11 -6.59 -1.74
N ALA A 151 -0.77 -7.83 -1.40
CA ALA A 151 -1.72 -8.86 -1.02
C ALA A 151 -2.73 -9.13 -2.16
N ASP A 152 -3.98 -8.74 -1.97
CA ASP A 152 -5.08 -8.82 -2.93
C ASP A 152 -5.29 -7.53 -3.74
N ASP A 153 -4.73 -6.40 -3.32
CA ASP A 153 -4.78 -5.17 -4.11
C ASP A 153 -3.89 -5.31 -5.36
N LEU A 154 -4.51 -5.44 -6.53
CA LEU A 154 -3.85 -5.56 -7.83
C LEU A 154 -4.09 -4.32 -8.66
N LYS A 155 -3.03 -3.79 -9.28
CA LYS A 155 -3.10 -2.82 -10.36
C LYS A 155 -2.35 -3.33 -11.57
N ILE A 156 -2.98 -3.24 -12.73
CA ILE A 156 -2.37 -3.51 -14.04
C ILE A 156 -2.30 -2.22 -14.83
N TYR A 157 -1.19 -1.97 -15.53
CA TYR A 157 -0.99 -0.70 -16.22
C TYR A 157 -0.07 -0.83 -17.42
N MET A 158 -0.19 0.13 -18.33
CA MET A 158 0.63 0.19 -19.54
C MET A 158 0.75 1.63 -20.06
N GLU A 159 1.90 1.94 -20.71
CA GLU A 159 2.04 3.16 -21.51
C GLU A 159 1.13 3.08 -22.72
N ILE A 160 0.36 4.15 -23.00
CA ILE A 160 -0.59 4.26 -24.10
C ILE A 160 -0.11 5.30 -25.09
N ASN A 161 0.20 4.86 -26.29
CA ASN A 161 0.58 5.71 -27.43
C ASN A 161 -0.50 5.68 -28.52
N SER A 162 -1.26 4.60 -28.59
CA SER A 162 -2.29 4.34 -29.59
C SER A 162 -3.50 3.61 -29.03
N ILE A 163 -4.57 3.52 -29.80
CA ILE A 163 -5.76 2.73 -29.46
C ILE A 163 -5.45 1.23 -29.36
N GLU A 164 -4.46 0.77 -30.11
CA GLU A 164 -3.99 -0.63 -30.10
C GLU A 164 -3.40 -0.99 -28.73
N ASP A 165 -2.68 -0.06 -28.08
CA ASP A 165 -2.16 -0.26 -26.73
C ASP A 165 -3.31 -0.42 -25.72
N CYS A 166 -4.38 0.35 -25.88
CA CYS A 166 -5.58 0.18 -25.04
C CYS A 166 -6.19 -1.22 -25.22
N LYS A 167 -6.25 -1.73 -26.46
CA LYS A 167 -6.73 -3.09 -26.73
C LYS A 167 -5.83 -4.14 -26.10
N VAL A 168 -4.51 -3.95 -26.10
CA VAL A 168 -3.57 -4.84 -25.40
C VAL A 168 -3.82 -4.84 -23.90
N LEU A 169 -4.04 -3.69 -23.28
CA LEU A 169 -4.38 -3.62 -21.85
C LEU A 169 -5.74 -4.29 -21.56
N GLN A 170 -6.72 -4.18 -22.47
CA GLN A 170 -7.99 -4.92 -22.38
C GLN A 170 -7.76 -6.44 -22.49
N ILE A 171 -6.86 -6.91 -23.33
CA ILE A 171 -6.50 -8.33 -23.43
C ILE A 171 -5.90 -8.79 -22.09
N CYS A 172 -5.01 -7.99 -21.48
CA CYS A 172 -4.45 -8.30 -20.15
C CYS A 172 -5.55 -8.40 -19.07
N LEU A 173 -6.54 -7.51 -19.11
CA LEU A 173 -7.69 -7.59 -18.21
C LEU A 173 -8.51 -8.87 -18.46
N ASN A 174 -8.71 -9.26 -19.69
CA ASN A 174 -9.39 -10.53 -20.04
C ASN A 174 -8.59 -11.77 -19.58
N GLN A 175 -7.25 -11.70 -19.64
CA GLN A 175 -6.39 -12.74 -19.06
C GLN A 175 -6.55 -12.83 -17.54
N LEU A 176 -6.65 -11.69 -16.85
CA LEU A 176 -6.94 -11.64 -15.42
C LEU A 176 -8.29 -12.29 -15.10
N LEU A 177 -9.35 -11.96 -15.86
CA LEU A 177 -10.67 -12.56 -15.67
C LEU A 177 -10.65 -14.08 -15.86
N ARG A 178 -9.93 -14.56 -16.89
CA ARG A 178 -9.74 -16.00 -17.12
C ARG A 178 -8.99 -16.66 -15.96
N TRP A 179 -7.94 -16.02 -15.45
CA TRP A 179 -7.22 -16.52 -14.29
C TRP A 179 -8.13 -16.57 -13.05
N CYS A 180 -8.96 -15.55 -12.83
CA CYS A 180 -9.95 -15.50 -11.75
C CYS A 180 -10.93 -16.67 -11.84
N MET A 181 -11.46 -16.94 -13.03
CA MET A 181 -12.39 -18.05 -13.28
C MET A 181 -11.75 -19.41 -12.95
N ILE A 182 -10.52 -19.65 -13.42
CA ILE A 182 -9.79 -20.89 -13.15
C ILE A 182 -9.51 -21.06 -11.65
N ASN A 183 -9.20 -19.98 -10.95
CA ASN A 183 -8.86 -20.00 -9.53
C ASN A 183 -10.06 -19.77 -8.60
N ARG A 184 -11.27 -19.69 -9.15
CA ARG A 184 -12.52 -19.47 -8.38
C ARG A 184 -12.47 -18.23 -7.50
N LEU A 185 -11.75 -17.18 -7.94
CA LEU A 185 -11.80 -15.86 -7.36
C LEU A 185 -12.72 -14.97 -8.20
N THR A 186 -13.40 -14.03 -7.56
CA THR A 186 -14.30 -13.10 -8.24
C THR A 186 -13.78 -11.68 -8.11
N LEU A 187 -13.73 -10.93 -9.23
CA LEU A 187 -13.51 -9.50 -9.20
C LEU A 187 -14.79 -8.76 -8.86
N ASN A 188 -14.66 -7.70 -8.09
CA ASN A 188 -15.77 -6.78 -7.83
C ASN A 188 -15.77 -5.66 -8.87
N ALA A 189 -16.47 -5.86 -9.98
CA ALA A 189 -16.50 -4.90 -11.08
C ALA A 189 -16.91 -3.48 -10.65
N SER A 190 -17.80 -3.35 -9.64
CA SER A 190 -18.25 -2.04 -9.14
C SER A 190 -17.16 -1.27 -8.35
N LYS A 191 -16.12 -1.96 -7.91
CA LYS A 191 -14.96 -1.38 -7.21
C LYS A 191 -13.68 -1.39 -8.05
N CYS A 192 -13.77 -1.82 -9.29
CA CYS A 192 -12.69 -1.65 -10.25
C CYS A 192 -12.79 -0.27 -10.89
N PHE A 193 -11.65 0.41 -11.03
CA PHE A 193 -11.58 1.75 -11.61
C PHE A 193 -10.45 1.84 -12.63
N VAL A 194 -10.67 2.67 -13.65
CA VAL A 194 -9.62 3.08 -14.59
C VAL A 194 -9.16 4.48 -14.22
N MET A 195 -7.87 4.71 -14.25
CA MET A 195 -7.29 6.02 -14.10
C MET A 195 -6.24 6.25 -15.18
N THR A 196 -6.41 7.34 -15.92
CA THR A 196 -5.50 7.78 -16.96
C THR A 196 -4.57 8.84 -16.42
N TYR A 197 -3.27 8.54 -16.39
CA TYR A 197 -2.24 9.50 -16.04
C TYR A 197 -1.70 10.15 -17.30
N SER A 198 -1.80 11.47 -17.42
CA SER A 198 -1.31 12.20 -18.59
C SER A 198 -1.10 13.68 -18.27
N ARG A 199 -0.03 14.26 -18.85
CA ARG A 199 0.19 15.72 -18.87
C ARG A 199 -0.23 16.35 -20.20
N LYS A 200 -0.69 15.53 -21.17
CA LYS A 200 -1.18 16.01 -22.47
C LYS A 200 -2.47 16.78 -22.31
N LEU A 201 -2.74 17.70 -23.24
CA LEU A 201 -4.01 18.44 -23.32
C LEU A 201 -5.18 17.52 -23.70
N SER A 202 -4.93 16.51 -24.54
CA SER A 202 -5.91 15.50 -24.91
C SER A 202 -5.33 14.11 -24.65
N SER A 203 -6.03 13.33 -23.86
CA SER A 203 -5.72 11.91 -23.61
C SER A 203 -6.58 11.03 -24.50
N LEU A 204 -6.04 9.85 -24.88
CA LEU A 204 -6.83 8.81 -25.52
C LEU A 204 -7.82 8.23 -24.50
N ILE A 205 -9.08 8.20 -24.84
CA ILE A 205 -10.14 7.64 -24.01
C ILE A 205 -10.52 6.28 -24.57
N PHE A 206 -10.55 5.28 -23.71
CA PHE A 206 -10.95 3.92 -24.08
C PHE A 206 -11.81 3.30 -22.97
N ASP A 207 -12.93 2.68 -23.35
CA ASP A 207 -13.86 2.03 -22.44
C ASP A 207 -13.39 0.60 -22.14
N TYR A 208 -12.63 0.44 -21.07
CA TYR A 208 -12.24 -0.88 -20.57
C TYR A 208 -13.44 -1.60 -19.97
N LYS A 209 -13.54 -2.91 -20.19
CA LYS A 209 -14.71 -3.71 -19.81
C LYS A 209 -14.32 -4.94 -19.01
N ILE A 210 -15.07 -5.22 -17.97
CA ILE A 210 -15.12 -6.50 -17.28
C ILE A 210 -16.40 -7.20 -17.77
N GLU A 211 -16.25 -8.29 -18.54
CA GLU A 211 -17.36 -8.92 -19.25
C GLU A 211 -18.07 -7.89 -20.15
N ASN A 212 -19.32 -7.55 -19.82
CA ASN A 212 -20.11 -6.56 -20.57
C ASN A 212 -20.22 -5.21 -19.84
N LEU A 213 -19.60 -5.05 -18.66
CA LEU A 213 -19.68 -3.84 -17.85
C LEU A 213 -18.47 -2.94 -18.12
N ILE A 214 -18.73 -1.68 -18.47
CA ILE A 214 -17.67 -0.65 -18.57
C ILE A 214 -17.18 -0.32 -17.17
N ILE A 215 -15.85 -0.32 -16.99
CA ILE A 215 -15.21 0.09 -15.74
C ILE A 215 -15.29 1.60 -15.63
N ASN A 216 -15.67 2.10 -14.46
CA ASN A 216 -15.75 3.53 -14.20
C ASN A 216 -14.36 4.17 -14.24
N SER A 217 -14.24 5.30 -14.95
CA SER A 217 -13.03 6.12 -14.90
C SER A 217 -13.08 7.05 -13.67
N THR A 218 -11.91 7.41 -13.16
CA THR A 218 -11.78 8.32 -12.03
C THR A 218 -10.59 9.26 -12.20
N ASP A 219 -10.72 10.51 -11.72
CA ASP A 219 -9.67 11.51 -11.74
C ASP A 219 -8.73 11.42 -10.53
N THR A 220 -9.15 10.70 -9.49
CA THR A 220 -8.39 10.50 -8.28
C THR A 220 -8.56 9.08 -7.77
N MET A 221 -7.47 8.44 -7.35
CA MET A 221 -7.48 7.09 -6.79
C MET A 221 -6.69 7.03 -5.49
N LYS A 222 -7.29 6.40 -4.48
CA LYS A 222 -6.60 6.10 -3.23
C LYS A 222 -5.98 4.71 -3.31
N ASP A 223 -4.67 4.66 -3.54
CA ASP A 223 -3.89 3.43 -3.64
C ASP A 223 -3.01 3.28 -2.40
N LEU A 224 -3.15 2.17 -1.68
CA LEU A 224 -2.43 1.85 -0.43
C LEU A 224 -2.31 3.04 0.54
N GLY A 225 -3.39 3.81 0.67
CA GLY A 225 -3.48 4.94 1.58
C GLY A 225 -3.00 6.29 1.04
N VAL A 226 -2.38 6.35 -0.14
CA VAL A 226 -1.98 7.57 -0.84
C VAL A 226 -3.00 7.93 -1.92
N LEU A 227 -3.41 9.19 -1.99
CA LEU A 227 -4.33 9.67 -3.01
C LEU A 227 -3.53 10.19 -4.21
N PHE A 228 -3.68 9.52 -5.34
CA PHE A 228 -3.11 9.90 -6.63
C PHE A 228 -4.10 10.73 -7.43
N ASP A 229 -3.58 11.64 -8.26
CA ASP A 229 -4.33 12.43 -9.23
C ASP A 229 -3.76 12.24 -10.65
N GLN A 230 -4.56 12.48 -11.69
CA GLN A 230 -4.20 12.26 -13.10
C GLN A 230 -2.91 12.96 -13.54
N LYS A 231 -2.60 14.10 -12.95
CA LYS A 231 -1.39 14.90 -13.26
C LYS A 231 -0.20 14.54 -12.38
N PHE A 232 -0.38 13.61 -11.44
CA PHE A 232 0.65 13.12 -10.53
C PHE A 232 1.24 14.22 -9.62
N THR A 233 0.37 15.12 -9.12
CA THR A 233 0.78 16.29 -8.32
C THR A 233 0.77 16.03 -6.82
N PHE A 234 -0.02 15.10 -6.34
CA PHE A 234 -0.27 14.79 -4.93
C PHE A 234 -0.86 15.95 -4.10
N ILE A 235 -1.31 17.05 -4.74
CA ILE A 235 -1.86 18.22 -4.04
C ILE A 235 -3.06 17.82 -3.20
N ASN A 236 -4.01 17.07 -3.78
CA ASN A 236 -5.19 16.59 -3.09
C ASN A 236 -4.85 15.69 -1.89
N HIS A 237 -3.80 14.85 -2.03
CA HIS A 237 -3.32 14.02 -0.94
C HIS A 237 -2.79 14.85 0.22
N MET A 238 -1.93 15.83 -0.05
CA MET A 238 -1.36 16.72 0.97
C MET A 238 -2.44 17.49 1.72
N GLN A 239 -3.43 18.02 1.00
CA GLN A 239 -4.57 18.73 1.60
C GLN A 239 -5.39 17.82 2.51
N ASP A 240 -5.69 16.59 2.06
CA ASP A 240 -6.42 15.59 2.87
C ASP A 240 -5.66 15.22 4.16
N VAL A 241 -4.34 14.98 4.03
CA VAL A 241 -3.47 14.64 5.16
C VAL A 241 -3.43 15.78 6.18
N VAL A 242 -3.27 17.03 5.72
CA VAL A 242 -3.26 18.22 6.58
C VAL A 242 -4.62 18.40 7.27
N ALA A 243 -5.73 18.31 6.54
CA ALA A 243 -7.08 18.46 7.08
C ALA A 243 -7.38 17.40 8.15
N LYS A 244 -7.06 16.13 7.89
CA LYS A 244 -7.22 15.03 8.84
C LYS A 244 -6.33 15.20 10.08
N SER A 245 -5.11 15.69 9.90
CA SER A 245 -4.18 15.96 10.99
C SER A 245 -4.67 17.10 11.89
N PHE A 246 -5.25 18.16 11.33
CA PHE A 246 -5.90 19.21 12.12
C PHE A 246 -7.14 18.73 12.88
N LYS A 247 -7.94 17.81 12.33
CA LYS A 247 -9.07 17.20 13.06
C LYS A 247 -8.57 16.45 14.29
N ILE A 248 -7.48 15.67 14.17
CA ILE A 248 -6.88 14.96 15.31
C ILE A 248 -6.26 15.94 16.32
N TYR A 249 -5.57 16.97 15.82
CA TYR A 249 -5.07 18.04 16.68
C TYR A 249 -6.20 18.67 17.51
N GLY A 250 -7.32 19.00 16.87
CA GLY A 250 -8.49 19.55 17.57
C GLY A 250 -9.08 18.59 18.62
N PHE A 251 -9.04 17.29 18.36
CA PHE A 251 -9.41 16.26 19.33
C PHE A 251 -8.46 16.27 20.54
N ILE A 252 -7.14 16.23 20.31
CA ILE A 252 -6.14 16.29 21.39
C ILE A 252 -6.30 17.58 22.19
N TYR A 253 -6.41 18.73 21.52
CA TYR A 253 -6.57 20.03 22.16
C TYR A 253 -7.77 20.07 23.10
N ARG A 254 -8.95 19.59 22.68
CA ARG A 254 -10.17 19.62 23.52
C ARG A 254 -10.11 18.68 24.71
N ASN A 255 -9.48 17.50 24.55
CA ASN A 255 -9.50 16.47 25.59
C ASN A 255 -8.27 16.49 26.51
N CYS A 256 -7.19 17.15 26.10
CA CYS A 256 -5.92 17.10 26.81
C CYS A 256 -5.38 18.48 27.22
N LYS A 257 -6.20 19.56 27.13
CA LYS A 257 -5.75 20.92 27.49
C LYS A 257 -5.40 21.08 28.98
N GLU A 258 -5.94 20.20 29.83
CA GLU A 258 -5.67 20.17 31.27
C GLU A 258 -4.50 19.23 31.63
N PHE A 259 -3.90 18.55 30.63
CA PHE A 259 -2.77 17.67 30.90
C PHE A 259 -1.48 18.48 31.04
N ASN A 260 -0.89 18.40 32.27
CA ASN A 260 0.38 19.09 32.53
C ASN A 260 1.62 18.30 32.09
N ASN A 261 1.46 17.02 31.73
CA ASN A 261 2.58 16.19 31.31
C ASN A 261 2.85 16.35 29.80
N ILE A 262 3.89 17.13 29.47
CA ILE A 262 4.31 17.44 28.10
C ILE A 262 4.71 16.19 27.32
N GLN A 263 5.33 15.19 27.97
CA GLN A 263 5.76 13.96 27.30
C GLN A 263 4.57 13.14 26.81
N VAL A 264 3.47 13.13 27.56
CA VAL A 264 2.22 12.48 27.12
C VAL A 264 1.66 13.19 25.88
N LEU A 265 1.63 14.51 25.87
CA LEU A 265 1.17 15.29 24.72
C LEU A 265 2.04 15.06 23.47
N ILE A 266 3.37 15.06 23.65
CA ILE A 266 4.32 14.73 22.56
C ILE A 266 4.08 13.29 22.06
N SER A 267 3.84 12.34 22.94
CA SER A 267 3.54 10.95 22.57
C SER A 267 2.24 10.85 21.76
N LEU A 268 1.19 11.55 22.15
CA LEU A 268 -0.07 11.63 21.40
C LEU A 268 0.14 12.27 20.01
N TYR A 269 0.90 13.35 19.93
CA TYR A 269 1.24 13.97 18.64
C TYR A 269 2.03 13.00 17.75
N THR A 270 3.05 12.38 18.29
CA THR A 270 3.94 11.50 17.50
C THR A 270 3.21 10.26 17.00
N SER A 271 2.31 9.68 17.78
CA SER A 271 1.58 8.47 17.43
C SER A 271 0.35 8.74 16.53
N LEU A 272 -0.38 9.83 16.75
CA LEU A 272 -1.66 10.06 16.09
C LEU A 272 -1.59 11.05 14.92
N ILE A 273 -0.72 12.05 14.99
CA ILE A 273 -0.62 13.13 14.00
C ILE A 273 0.61 12.94 13.11
N ARG A 274 1.81 12.83 13.69
CA ARG A 274 3.06 12.78 12.93
C ARG A 274 3.14 11.54 12.03
N THR A 275 2.72 10.38 12.51
CA THR A 275 2.64 9.15 11.71
C THR A 275 1.83 9.34 10.43
N ARG A 276 0.74 10.11 10.49
CA ARG A 276 -0.09 10.43 9.33
C ARG A 276 0.59 11.38 8.35
N LEU A 277 1.29 12.41 8.89
CA LEU A 277 2.03 13.40 8.09
C LEU A 277 3.27 12.82 7.40
N GLU A 278 3.73 11.64 7.84
CA GLU A 278 4.95 10.99 7.37
C GLU A 278 4.69 9.70 6.57
N TYR A 279 3.46 9.16 6.61
CA TYR A 279 3.12 7.91 5.94
C TYR A 279 3.40 7.98 4.44
N CYS A 280 4.20 7.04 3.92
CA CYS A 280 4.60 6.97 2.51
C CYS A 280 5.20 8.26 1.94
N SER A 281 5.76 9.13 2.77
CA SER A 281 6.24 10.45 2.34
C SER A 281 7.35 10.40 1.27
N THR A 282 8.07 9.30 1.14
CA THR A 282 9.03 9.08 0.04
C THR A 282 8.39 9.06 -1.35
N VAL A 283 7.07 8.80 -1.42
CA VAL A 283 6.30 8.75 -2.67
C VAL A 283 5.80 10.13 -3.07
N TRP A 284 5.30 10.91 -2.09
CA TRP A 284 4.54 12.14 -2.36
C TRP A 284 5.15 13.42 -1.77
N SER A 285 6.39 13.37 -1.26
CA SER A 285 7.01 14.53 -0.60
C SER A 285 6.97 15.77 -1.49
N PRO A 286 6.42 16.92 -0.99
CA PRO A 286 6.33 18.12 -1.78
C PRO A 286 7.69 18.77 -2.03
N VAL A 287 7.87 19.32 -3.23
CA VAL A 287 9.03 20.13 -3.61
C VAL A 287 8.75 21.63 -3.38
N TYR A 288 7.50 22.05 -3.58
CA TYR A 288 7.14 23.47 -3.49
C TYR A 288 6.94 23.92 -2.04
N GLU A 289 7.54 25.06 -1.70
CA GLU A 289 7.51 25.67 -0.36
C GLU A 289 6.09 25.88 0.19
N VAL A 290 5.11 26.19 -0.66
CA VAL A 290 3.71 26.39 -0.24
C VAL A 290 3.18 25.13 0.46
N HIS A 291 3.39 23.96 -0.13
CA HIS A 291 2.93 22.68 0.42
C HIS A 291 3.76 22.23 1.62
N ILE A 292 5.08 22.49 1.60
CA ILE A 292 5.96 22.24 2.76
C ILE A 292 5.44 23.04 3.96
N LYS A 293 5.16 24.33 3.78
CA LYS A 293 4.63 25.21 4.84
C LYS A 293 3.26 24.77 5.35
N GLN A 294 2.39 24.23 4.49
CA GLN A 294 1.11 23.67 4.89
C GLN A 294 1.27 22.48 5.84
N LEU A 295 2.15 21.54 5.53
CA LEU A 295 2.45 20.39 6.39
C LEU A 295 3.06 20.83 7.73
N GLU A 296 4.07 21.72 7.67
CA GLU A 296 4.73 22.26 8.86
C GLU A 296 3.77 23.07 9.77
N SER A 297 2.70 23.63 9.21
CA SER A 297 1.72 24.40 9.97
C SER A 297 1.02 23.59 11.06
N VAL A 298 0.83 22.27 10.81
CA VAL A 298 0.23 21.35 11.78
C VAL A 298 1.15 21.19 12.99
N GLN A 299 2.43 20.90 12.76
CA GLN A 299 3.43 20.77 13.82
C GLN A 299 3.63 22.09 14.56
N ARG A 300 3.72 23.20 13.85
CA ARG A 300 3.83 24.53 14.44
C ARG A 300 2.67 24.83 15.39
N LYS A 301 1.43 24.51 14.98
CA LYS A 301 0.25 24.73 15.83
C LYS A 301 0.28 23.86 17.09
N PHE A 302 0.72 22.61 16.97
CA PHE A 302 0.90 21.73 18.12
C PHE A 302 1.99 22.25 19.06
N LEU A 303 3.14 22.68 18.56
CA LEU A 303 4.23 23.21 19.39
C LEU A 303 3.82 24.50 20.12
N LYS A 304 3.03 25.38 19.48
CA LYS A 304 2.46 26.56 20.14
C LYS A 304 1.49 26.18 21.26
N PHE A 305 0.73 25.10 21.10
CA PHE A 305 -0.12 24.58 22.16
C PHE A 305 0.70 24.07 23.36
N LEU A 306 1.84 23.40 23.12
CA LEU A 306 2.75 23.00 24.20
C LEU A 306 3.32 24.22 24.95
N CYS A 307 3.68 25.31 24.25
CA CYS A 307 4.07 26.55 24.88
C CYS A 307 2.96 27.12 25.79
N PHE A 308 1.72 27.10 25.31
CA PHE A 308 0.57 27.54 26.13
C PHE A 308 0.40 26.72 27.41
N ILE A 309 0.58 25.40 27.35
CA ILE A 309 0.50 24.53 28.52
C ILE A 309 1.62 24.86 29.52
N ILE A 310 2.82 25.20 29.06
CA ILE A 310 3.97 25.47 29.95
C ILE A 310 3.95 26.92 30.48
N ASP A 311 3.73 27.88 29.58
CA ASP A 311 3.93 29.30 29.82
C ASP A 311 2.62 30.02 30.17
N GLY A 312 1.44 29.36 30.05
CA GLY A 312 0.13 30.00 30.19
C GLY A 312 -0.26 30.92 29.03
N THR A 313 0.63 31.21 28.13
CA THR A 313 0.42 32.14 27.00
C THR A 313 0.86 31.54 25.65
N TYR A 314 0.17 31.94 24.57
CA TYR A 314 0.57 31.53 23.22
C TYR A 314 1.73 32.42 22.74
N PRO A 315 2.74 31.83 22.02
CA PRO A 315 3.74 32.62 21.34
C PRO A 315 3.10 33.58 20.32
N GLU A 316 3.71 34.74 20.14
CA GLU A 316 3.24 35.79 19.23
C GLU A 316 3.03 35.31 17.78
N ARG A 317 2.23 36.10 17.01
CA ARG A 317 2.10 35.90 15.56
C ARG A 317 3.50 36.05 14.92
N GLY A 318 3.89 35.10 14.05
CA GLY A 318 5.21 35.16 13.39
C GLY A 318 6.36 34.53 14.21
N TYR A 319 6.13 34.07 15.44
CA TYR A 319 7.16 33.42 16.25
C TYR A 319 7.91 32.33 15.45
N ASN A 320 9.23 32.35 15.53
CA ASN A 320 10.11 31.52 14.70
C ASN A 320 9.89 30.02 14.97
N HIS A 321 9.54 29.27 13.92
CA HIS A 321 9.29 27.83 14.02
C HIS A 321 10.53 27.05 14.45
N SER A 322 11.74 27.45 14.03
CA SER A 322 12.97 26.77 14.41
C SER A 322 13.28 26.86 15.90
N LEU A 323 12.87 27.97 16.57
CA LEU A 323 12.99 28.10 18.02
C LEU A 323 12.05 27.18 18.76
N LEU A 324 10.81 27.01 18.25
CA LEU A 324 9.86 26.04 18.81
C LEU A 324 10.40 24.60 18.69
N LEU A 325 10.94 24.24 17.54
CA LEU A 325 11.54 22.93 17.32
C LEU A 325 12.70 22.65 18.28
N ARG A 326 13.61 23.63 18.45
CA ARG A 326 14.73 23.50 19.42
C ARG A 326 14.23 23.36 20.85
N ARG A 327 13.25 24.16 21.27
CA ARG A 327 12.68 24.12 22.64
C ARG A 327 12.17 22.73 23.01
N PHE A 328 11.53 22.02 22.07
CA PHE A 328 10.96 20.69 22.28
C PHE A 328 11.83 19.55 21.75
N ASN A 329 13.06 19.83 21.33
CA ASN A 329 13.99 18.85 20.74
C ASN A 329 13.35 18.04 19.62
N MET A 330 12.68 18.73 18.68
CA MET A 330 12.00 18.10 17.55
C MET A 330 12.60 18.56 16.22
N ASN A 331 12.68 17.64 15.26
CA ASN A 331 13.04 17.96 13.89
C ASN A 331 11.83 18.48 13.11
N SER A 332 12.06 19.32 12.08
CA SER A 332 11.02 19.69 11.14
C SER A 332 10.52 18.45 10.38
N LEU A 333 9.28 18.49 9.92
CA LEU A 333 8.72 17.41 9.09
C LEU A 333 9.47 17.28 7.75
N GLN A 334 9.99 18.39 7.21
CA GLN A 334 10.81 18.36 6.00
C GLN A 334 12.13 17.61 6.24
N THR A 335 12.86 17.92 7.31
CA THR A 335 14.09 17.20 7.67
C THR A 335 13.82 15.71 7.81
N ARG A 336 12.72 15.35 8.46
CA ARG A 336 12.34 13.95 8.67
C ARG A 336 12.01 13.23 7.36
N ARG A 337 11.25 13.89 6.45
CA ARG A 337 10.96 13.31 5.11
C ARG A 337 12.25 13.08 4.32
N ASN A 338 13.19 14.04 4.36
CA ASN A 338 14.49 13.87 3.72
C ASN A 338 15.27 12.68 4.32
N MET A 339 15.27 12.53 5.64
CA MET A 339 15.88 11.37 6.31
C MET A 339 15.23 10.05 5.85
N PHE A 340 13.90 10.00 5.75
CA PHE A 340 13.22 8.79 5.26
C PHE A 340 13.59 8.47 3.82
N SER A 341 13.71 9.46 2.95
CA SER A 341 14.13 9.27 1.56
C SER A 341 15.56 8.73 1.47
N VAL A 342 16.49 9.26 2.26
CA VAL A 342 17.88 8.77 2.31
C VAL A 342 17.93 7.34 2.88
N CYS A 343 17.22 7.07 3.97
CA CYS A 343 17.13 5.73 4.55
C CYS A 343 16.50 4.72 3.58
N PHE A 344 15.51 5.14 2.82
CA PHE A 344 14.87 4.29 1.80
C PHE A 344 15.85 3.98 0.66
N LEU A 345 16.53 4.98 0.13
CA LEU A 345 17.57 4.80 -0.89
C LEU A 345 18.68 3.87 -0.40
N TYR A 346 19.17 4.06 0.82
CA TYR A 346 20.19 3.19 1.41
C TYR A 346 19.74 1.71 1.49
N LYS A 347 18.48 1.48 1.88
CA LYS A 347 17.91 0.12 1.89
C LYS A 347 17.84 -0.49 0.49
N LEU A 348 17.44 0.29 -0.52
CA LEU A 348 17.42 -0.15 -1.91
C LEU A 348 18.81 -0.48 -2.46
N CYS A 349 19.84 0.28 -2.07
CA CYS A 349 21.23 0.00 -2.46
C CYS A 349 21.78 -1.28 -1.83
N LYS A 350 21.40 -1.58 -0.56
CA LYS A 350 21.83 -2.81 0.13
C LYS A 350 21.12 -4.07 -0.36
N ASP A 351 19.83 -3.95 -0.58
CA ASP A 351 18.96 -5.04 -0.99
C ASP A 351 18.18 -4.56 -2.22
N PRO A 352 18.75 -4.59 -3.42
CA PRO A 352 18.06 -4.13 -4.60
C PRO A 352 16.81 -4.98 -4.84
N ILE A 353 15.66 -4.36 -4.65
CA ILE A 353 14.41 -4.91 -5.14
C ILE A 353 14.56 -4.88 -6.66
N ARG A 354 14.63 -6.04 -7.32
CA ARG A 354 14.92 -6.20 -8.77
C ARG A 354 14.04 -5.36 -9.71
N ILE A 355 13.03 -4.69 -9.17
CA ILE A 355 12.05 -3.88 -9.89
C ILE A 355 12.55 -2.44 -10.08
N PHE A 356 13.44 -1.93 -9.21
CA PHE A 356 13.96 -0.57 -9.36
C PHE A 356 15.06 -0.51 -10.42
N LYS A 357 14.82 0.26 -11.46
CA LYS A 357 15.81 0.58 -12.49
C LYS A 357 16.62 1.79 -12.01
N PHE A 358 17.82 1.55 -11.47
CA PHE A 358 18.75 2.65 -11.24
C PHE A 358 19.35 3.08 -12.58
N GLN A 359 18.96 4.25 -13.09
CA GLN A 359 19.72 4.92 -14.14
C GLN A 359 20.90 5.63 -13.47
N THR A 360 22.10 5.10 -13.62
CA THR A 360 23.30 5.87 -13.38
C THR A 360 23.40 6.89 -14.50
N ASN A 361 23.06 8.15 -14.21
CA ASN A 361 23.46 9.24 -15.10
C ASN A 361 25.00 9.27 -15.09
N SER A 362 25.60 8.72 -16.15
CA SER A 362 26.96 9.06 -16.52
C SER A 362 26.90 10.58 -16.79
N ALA A 363 27.42 11.37 -15.87
CA ALA A 363 27.56 12.80 -16.04
C ALA A 363 28.32 13.01 -17.36
N ARG A 364 27.62 13.48 -18.40
CA ARG A 364 28.28 14.10 -19.54
C ARG A 364 28.94 15.35 -18.99
N THR A 365 30.21 15.23 -18.57
CA THR A 365 31.10 16.37 -18.45
C THR A 365 31.10 17.02 -19.82
N ARG A 366 30.45 18.16 -19.95
CA ARG A 366 30.68 19.07 -21.08
C ARG A 366 32.11 19.59 -20.89
N ASN A 367 33.05 18.91 -21.54
CA ASN A 367 34.34 19.49 -21.85
C ASN A 367 34.16 20.33 -23.10
N GLY A 368 34.59 21.58 -23.03
CA GLY A 368 34.75 22.52 -24.12
C GLY A 368 33.77 23.66 -24.07
#